data_99f2e37c91860b673178c02abfaaa70b
#
_entry.id   99f2e37c91860b673178c02abfaaa70b
#
_cell.length_a   1.000
_cell.length_b   1.000
_cell.length_c   1.000
_cell.angle_alpha   90.00
_cell.angle_beta   90.00
_cell.angle_gamma   90.00
#
_symmetry.space_group_name_H-M   'P 1'
#
loop_
_entity.id
_entity.type
_entity.pdbx_description
1 polymer ?
#
loop_
_entity_poly.entity_id
_entity_poly.type
_entity_poly.pdbx_seq_one_letter_code
_entity_poly.pdbx_strand_id
1 'polypeptide(L)'
;MSLSTRSFIWWLSLWAGGLCLSACGLGASQRLSSQDAPIGVWTLDPKDTVQRNRAKARLDLAQAYYEQGQTAIALQEVAQAQVADPQWIAVHNLKALVLEKMGQSAMAKNSFEEGLRLALRAPSLGSELADLQHNWGLWLCQQGKSAQAMPQFQRAMGQPGYALRNKTELAMSRCDSLAKG
;
A
#
# COMPACT_ATOMS: atom_id res chain seq x y z
N MET A 1 25.55 54.28 -29.28
CA MET A 1 25.45 55.47 -28.47
C MET A 1 25.25 55.04 -27.02
N SER A 2 26.36 55.30 -26.30
CA SER A 2 26.55 55.90 -24.99
C SER A 2 26.21 54.98 -23.82
N LEU A 3 27.17 54.27 -23.24
CA LEU A 3 28.13 54.60 -22.18
C LEU A 3 27.50 55.34 -20.97
N SER A 4 27.51 54.67 -19.81
CA SER A 4 27.96 55.29 -18.57
C SER A 4 28.29 54.27 -17.51
N THR A 5 29.54 54.06 -17.30
CA THR A 5 30.26 53.60 -16.11
C THR A 5 30.05 54.54 -14.93
N ARG A 6 29.98 54.07 -13.68
CA ARG A 6 30.63 54.71 -12.52
C ARG A 6 30.78 53.76 -11.33
N SER A 7 32.05 53.47 -11.09
CA SER A 7 32.67 52.92 -9.89
C SER A 7 32.46 53.78 -8.64
N PHE A 8 32.53 53.18 -7.45
CA PHE A 8 33.09 53.73 -6.21
C PHE A 8 33.14 52.54 -5.21
N ILE A 9 34.22 51.91 -4.94
CA ILE A 9 35.46 52.16 -4.17
C ILE A 9 35.19 52.39 -2.64
N TRP A 10 35.82 51.47 -1.88
CA TRP A 10 36.34 51.57 -0.52
C TRP A 10 35.38 51.67 0.66
N TRP A 11 35.49 50.68 1.61
CA TRP A 11 36.01 50.92 2.96
C TRP A 11 36.51 49.60 3.59
N LEU A 12 37.83 49.57 3.76
CA LEU A 12 38.52 48.65 4.67
C LEU A 12 38.28 49.14 6.12
N SER A 13 37.96 48.22 7.01
CA SER A 13 38.20 48.38 8.43
C SER A 13 38.64 47.05 9.05
N LEU A 14 39.91 46.95 9.27
CA LEU A 14 40.52 46.00 10.20
C LEU A 14 39.98 46.23 11.62
N TRP A 15 39.54 45.20 12.28
CA TRP A 15 39.71 45.12 13.72
C TRP A 15 40.11 43.68 14.09
N ALA A 16 41.28 43.64 14.71
CA ALA A 16 41.92 42.46 15.28
C ALA A 16 41.35 42.19 16.67
N GLY A 17 41.42 40.92 17.06
CA GLY A 17 41.56 40.57 18.48
C GLY A 17 40.41 39.76 19.07
N GLY A 18 40.68 38.52 19.36
CA GLY A 18 39.84 37.70 20.23
C GLY A 18 40.11 36.21 20.10
N LEU A 19 41.28 35.75 20.59
CA LEU A 19 41.47 34.36 20.97
C LEU A 19 40.48 34.01 22.08
N CYS A 20 39.59 33.11 21.86
CA CYS A 20 38.97 32.30 22.88
C CYS A 20 39.14 30.83 22.54
N LEU A 21 40.20 30.26 23.11
CA LEU A 21 40.24 28.83 23.41
C LEU A 21 39.06 28.52 24.34
N SER A 22 38.24 27.54 24.03
CA SER A 22 37.77 26.60 25.03
C SER A 22 36.71 25.66 24.50
N ALA A 23 36.93 24.45 24.88
CA ALA A 23 35.96 23.36 25.04
C ALA A 23 35.61 22.57 23.79
N CYS A 24 36.47 21.57 23.52
CA CYS A 24 36.02 20.27 23.05
C CYS A 24 34.94 19.73 23.98
N GLY A 25 33.70 20.00 23.68
CA GLY A 25 32.59 19.22 24.17
C GLY A 25 32.56 17.90 23.42
N LEU A 26 33.14 16.85 24.00
CA LEU A 26 32.84 15.47 23.62
C LEU A 26 31.31 15.27 23.74
N GLY A 27 30.60 15.47 22.67
CA GLY A 27 29.24 15.00 22.53
C GLY A 27 29.25 13.48 22.61
N ALA A 28 29.02 12.98 23.82
CA ALA A 28 28.73 11.57 24.03
C ALA A 28 27.52 11.24 23.17
N SER A 29 27.78 10.57 22.05
CA SER A 29 26.76 9.83 21.31
C SER A 29 26.20 8.82 22.28
N GLN A 30 25.10 9.16 22.94
CA GLN A 30 24.30 8.19 23.66
C GLN A 30 23.86 7.17 22.62
N ARG A 31 24.58 6.06 22.52
CA ARG A 31 24.05 4.84 21.98
C ARG A 31 22.87 4.48 22.88
N LEU A 32 21.67 4.77 22.41
CA LEU A 32 20.46 4.17 22.95
C LEU A 32 20.70 2.67 22.92
N SER A 33 20.89 2.08 24.09
CA SER A 33 21.02 0.64 24.21
C SER A 33 19.70 0.05 23.78
N SER A 34 19.76 -0.90 22.87
CA SER A 34 18.59 -1.63 22.30
C SER A 34 17.87 -2.50 23.35
N GLN A 35 18.09 -2.26 24.64
CA GLN A 35 17.52 -3.04 25.73
C GLN A 35 16.29 -2.41 26.39
N ASP A 36 15.94 -1.15 26.06
CA ASP A 36 14.81 -0.43 26.66
C ASP A 36 13.60 -0.32 25.72
N ALA A 37 13.55 -1.11 24.65
CA ALA A 37 12.34 -1.17 23.83
C ALA A 37 11.23 -1.91 24.59
N PRO A 38 10.06 -1.30 24.81
CA PRO A 38 8.95 -1.98 25.46
C PRO A 38 8.58 -3.23 24.67
N ILE A 39 8.52 -4.36 25.37
CA ILE A 39 8.14 -5.65 24.82
C ILE A 39 6.77 -5.48 24.13
N GLY A 40 6.74 -5.60 22.79
CA GLY A 40 5.49 -5.54 22.01
C GLY A 40 5.40 -4.47 20.94
N VAL A 41 6.37 -3.57 20.80
CA VAL A 41 6.44 -2.69 19.63
C VAL A 41 7.16 -3.44 18.52
N TRP A 42 6.40 -4.04 17.59
CA TRP A 42 6.93 -4.52 16.31
C TRP A 42 7.39 -3.29 15.53
N THR A 43 8.65 -2.91 15.71
CA THR A 43 9.27 -1.90 14.86
C THR A 43 9.39 -2.51 13.47
N LEU A 44 8.52 -2.08 12.56
CA LEU A 44 8.69 -2.38 11.14
C LEU A 44 10.09 -1.93 10.75
N ASP A 45 10.86 -2.79 10.08
CA ASP A 45 12.15 -2.42 9.51
C ASP A 45 11.91 -1.16 8.64
N PRO A 46 12.69 -0.09 8.81
CA PRO A 46 12.58 1.10 7.97
C PRO A 46 12.60 0.79 6.47
N LYS A 47 13.27 -0.28 6.08
CA LYS A 47 13.30 -0.81 4.72
C LYS A 47 11.94 -1.32 4.29
N ASP A 48 11.23 -2.05 5.14
CA ASP A 48 9.88 -2.56 4.85
C ASP A 48 8.89 -1.41 4.68
N THR A 49 9.03 -0.35 5.49
CA THR A 49 8.23 0.88 5.35
C THR A 49 8.46 1.58 4.02
N VAL A 50 9.72 1.70 3.57
CA VAL A 50 10.06 2.32 2.28
C VAL A 50 9.52 1.50 1.12
N GLN A 51 9.65 0.18 1.16
CA GLN A 51 9.11 -0.74 0.16
C GLN A 51 7.58 -0.65 0.09
N ARG A 52 6.91 -0.68 1.23
CA ARG A 52 5.45 -0.53 1.34
C ARG A 52 4.99 0.81 0.79
N ASN A 53 5.67 1.92 1.07
CA ASN A 53 5.31 3.24 0.56
C ASN A 53 5.46 3.33 -0.97
N ARG A 54 6.50 2.70 -1.53
CA ARG A 54 6.66 2.61 -3.00
C ARG A 54 5.55 1.77 -3.62
N ALA A 55 5.25 0.62 -3.04
CA ALA A 55 4.15 -0.23 -3.49
C ALA A 55 2.82 0.50 -3.42
N LYS A 56 2.57 1.24 -2.33
CA LYS A 56 1.36 2.03 -2.15
C LYS A 56 1.19 3.08 -3.24
N ALA A 57 2.20 3.86 -3.53
CA ALA A 57 2.14 4.89 -4.58
C ALA A 57 1.79 4.28 -5.94
N ARG A 58 2.37 3.11 -6.28
CA ARG A 58 2.05 2.38 -7.51
C ARG A 58 0.64 1.80 -7.49
N LEU A 59 0.21 1.28 -6.35
CA LEU A 59 -1.12 0.71 -6.20
C LEU A 59 -2.22 1.77 -6.31
N ASP A 60 -2.02 2.94 -5.70
CA ASP A 60 -2.95 4.07 -5.80
C ASP A 60 -3.09 4.54 -7.26
N LEU A 61 -1.97 4.58 -8.00
CA LEU A 61 -1.98 4.91 -9.43
C LEU A 61 -2.69 3.83 -10.27
N ALA A 62 -2.42 2.56 -9.97
CA ALA A 62 -3.10 1.44 -10.60
C ALA A 62 -4.61 1.46 -10.39
N GLN A 63 -5.04 1.79 -9.17
CA GLN A 63 -6.46 1.93 -8.84
C GLN A 63 -7.11 3.04 -9.68
N ALA A 64 -6.46 4.20 -9.80
CA ALA A 64 -6.97 5.31 -10.61
C ALA A 64 -7.13 4.91 -12.09
N TYR A 65 -6.16 4.22 -12.68
CA TYR A 65 -6.27 3.72 -14.06
C TYR A 65 -7.34 2.64 -14.21
N TYR A 66 -7.48 1.75 -13.23
CA TYR A 66 -8.54 0.74 -13.22
C TYR A 66 -9.94 1.36 -13.23
N GLU A 67 -10.16 2.40 -12.42
CA GLU A 67 -11.42 3.15 -12.35
C GLU A 67 -11.74 3.85 -13.67
N GLN A 68 -10.73 4.37 -14.37
CA GLN A 68 -10.85 4.96 -15.70
C GLN A 68 -11.02 3.92 -16.83
N GLY A 69 -10.98 2.63 -16.51
CA GLY A 69 -11.06 1.56 -17.51
C GLY A 69 -9.76 1.29 -18.27
N GLN A 70 -8.66 1.95 -17.92
CA GLN A 70 -7.35 1.79 -18.56
C GLN A 70 -6.61 0.56 -17.98
N THR A 71 -7.20 -0.62 -18.18
CA THR A 71 -6.79 -1.86 -17.53
C THR A 71 -5.37 -2.30 -17.85
N ALA A 72 -4.89 -2.04 -19.05
CA ALA A 72 -3.51 -2.39 -19.44
C ALA A 72 -2.48 -1.58 -18.62
N ILE A 73 -2.73 -0.27 -18.43
CA ILE A 73 -1.86 0.59 -17.65
C ILE A 73 -2.00 0.24 -16.16
N ALA A 74 -3.22 -0.01 -15.68
CA ALA A 74 -3.46 -0.46 -14.33
C ALA A 74 -2.66 -1.75 -14.01
N LEU A 75 -2.66 -2.73 -14.92
CA LEU A 75 -1.90 -3.97 -14.73
C LEU A 75 -0.39 -3.72 -14.66
N GLN A 76 0.12 -2.80 -15.47
CA GLN A 76 1.53 -2.42 -15.45
C GLN A 76 1.93 -1.79 -14.09
N GLU A 77 1.11 -0.88 -13.56
CA GLU A 77 1.36 -0.25 -12.27
C GLU A 77 1.21 -1.24 -11.10
N VAL A 78 0.25 -2.17 -11.17
CA VAL A 78 0.16 -3.30 -10.22
C VAL A 78 1.42 -4.15 -10.25
N ALA A 79 1.99 -4.42 -11.42
CA ALA A 79 3.24 -5.18 -11.51
C ALA A 79 4.40 -4.45 -10.82
N GLN A 80 4.47 -3.11 -10.95
CA GLN A 80 5.46 -2.30 -10.24
C GLN A 80 5.23 -2.31 -8.71
N ALA A 81 3.98 -2.26 -8.27
CA ALA A 81 3.64 -2.40 -6.85
C ALA A 81 4.06 -3.77 -6.31
N GLN A 82 3.82 -4.84 -7.07
CA GLN A 82 4.20 -6.21 -6.71
C GLN A 82 5.72 -6.40 -6.62
N VAL A 83 6.50 -5.75 -7.48
CA VAL A 83 7.97 -5.75 -7.39
C VAL A 83 8.44 -5.05 -6.12
N ALA A 84 7.79 -3.94 -5.75
CA ALA A 84 8.15 -3.18 -4.55
C ALA A 84 7.78 -3.92 -3.25
N ASP A 85 6.61 -4.55 -3.19
CA ASP A 85 6.15 -5.33 -2.04
C ASP A 85 5.34 -6.56 -2.50
N PRO A 86 6.00 -7.69 -2.75
CA PRO A 86 5.35 -8.89 -3.28
C PRO A 86 4.44 -9.60 -2.27
N GLN A 87 4.55 -9.26 -0.97
CA GLN A 87 3.76 -9.89 0.08
C GLN A 87 2.51 -9.09 0.47
N TRP A 88 2.32 -7.92 -0.12
CA TRP A 88 1.17 -7.08 0.20
C TRP A 88 -0.10 -7.57 -0.49
N ILE A 89 -1.05 -8.06 0.30
CA ILE A 89 -2.28 -8.68 -0.23
C ILE A 89 -3.15 -7.72 -1.05
N ALA A 90 -3.14 -6.42 -0.76
CA ALA A 90 -3.88 -5.43 -1.55
C ALA A 90 -3.42 -5.37 -3.00
N VAL A 91 -2.14 -5.63 -3.28
CA VAL A 91 -1.60 -5.71 -4.65
C VAL A 91 -2.22 -6.89 -5.40
N HIS A 92 -2.31 -8.04 -4.76
CA HIS A 92 -2.91 -9.23 -5.35
C HIS A 92 -4.42 -9.08 -5.55
N ASN A 93 -5.09 -8.38 -4.63
CA ASN A 93 -6.50 -8.05 -4.75
C ASN A 93 -6.76 -7.16 -5.99
N LEU A 94 -6.06 -6.05 -6.14
CA LEU A 94 -6.23 -5.18 -7.30
C LEU A 94 -5.81 -5.86 -8.60
N LYS A 95 -4.72 -6.66 -8.58
CA LYS A 95 -4.32 -7.46 -9.74
C LYS A 95 -5.43 -8.37 -10.23
N ALA A 96 -6.11 -9.05 -9.31
CA ALA A 96 -7.22 -9.93 -9.66
C ALA A 96 -8.38 -9.15 -10.30
N LEU A 97 -8.75 -7.99 -9.75
CA LEU A 97 -9.80 -7.15 -10.31
C LEU A 97 -9.47 -6.63 -11.72
N VAL A 98 -8.22 -6.19 -11.93
CA VAL A 98 -7.76 -5.73 -13.25
C VAL A 98 -7.80 -6.87 -14.28
N LEU A 99 -7.30 -8.05 -13.91
CA LEU A 99 -7.28 -9.23 -14.77
C LEU A 99 -8.71 -9.70 -15.13
N GLU A 100 -9.61 -9.68 -14.16
CA GLU A 100 -11.03 -10.01 -14.43
C GLU A 100 -11.65 -9.03 -15.42
N LYS A 101 -11.43 -7.72 -15.23
CA LYS A 101 -11.91 -6.69 -16.16
C LYS A 101 -11.33 -6.83 -17.58
N MET A 102 -10.14 -7.47 -17.71
CA MET A 102 -9.51 -7.83 -18.98
C MET A 102 -10.00 -9.17 -19.55
N GLY A 103 -10.94 -9.86 -18.90
CA GLY A 103 -11.41 -11.20 -19.29
C GLY A 103 -10.44 -12.34 -19.01
N GLN A 104 -9.38 -12.09 -18.22
CA GLN A 104 -8.35 -13.07 -17.88
C GLN A 104 -8.69 -13.80 -16.57
N SER A 105 -9.86 -14.43 -16.55
CA SER A 105 -10.45 -15.03 -15.34
C SER A 105 -9.57 -16.07 -14.64
N ALA A 106 -8.82 -16.87 -15.38
CA ALA A 106 -7.90 -17.86 -14.78
C ALA A 106 -6.75 -17.18 -14.03
N MET A 107 -6.22 -16.08 -14.58
CA MET A 107 -5.16 -15.32 -13.92
C MET A 107 -5.69 -14.52 -12.73
N ALA A 108 -6.91 -14.00 -12.83
CA ALA A 108 -7.61 -13.36 -11.73
C ALA A 108 -7.77 -14.32 -10.53
N LYS A 109 -8.24 -15.53 -10.79
CA LYS A 109 -8.32 -16.60 -9.79
C LYS A 109 -7.00 -16.83 -9.07
N ASN A 110 -5.91 -17.01 -9.82
CA ASN A 110 -4.59 -17.24 -9.24
C ASN A 110 -4.13 -16.05 -8.35
N SER A 111 -4.48 -14.83 -8.73
CA SER A 111 -4.15 -13.64 -7.95
C SER A 111 -4.93 -13.58 -6.64
N PHE A 112 -6.22 -13.91 -6.64
CA PHE A 112 -7.01 -14.04 -5.41
C PHE A 112 -6.47 -15.13 -4.49
N GLU A 113 -6.16 -16.30 -5.02
CA GLU A 113 -5.61 -17.42 -4.24
C GLU A 113 -4.26 -17.08 -3.62
N GLU A 114 -3.39 -16.39 -4.35
CA GLU A 114 -2.12 -15.93 -3.82
C GLU A 114 -2.31 -14.91 -2.69
N GLY A 115 -3.20 -13.93 -2.85
CA GLY A 115 -3.54 -12.97 -1.79
C GLY A 115 -4.04 -13.68 -0.52
N LEU A 116 -4.93 -14.66 -0.66
CA LEU A 116 -5.42 -15.46 0.48
C LEU A 116 -4.30 -16.29 1.13
N ARG A 117 -3.40 -16.87 0.33
CA ARG A 117 -2.24 -17.62 0.84
C ARG A 117 -1.30 -16.74 1.65
N LEU A 118 -1.07 -15.51 1.21
CA LEU A 118 -0.26 -14.53 1.92
C LEU A 118 -0.93 -14.09 3.24
N ALA A 119 -2.25 -13.90 3.23
CA ALA A 119 -3.01 -13.53 4.42
C ALA A 119 -2.90 -14.57 5.56
N LEU A 120 -2.74 -15.85 5.23
CA LEU A 120 -2.52 -16.90 6.24
C LEU A 120 -1.21 -16.73 7.02
N ARG A 121 -0.23 -16.01 6.47
CA ARG A 121 1.08 -15.76 7.08
C ARG A 121 1.14 -14.44 7.86
N ALA A 122 0.16 -13.58 7.69
CA ALA A 122 0.10 -12.25 8.30
C ALA A 122 -1.32 -11.96 8.86
N PRO A 123 -1.67 -12.54 10.02
CA PRO A 123 -3.05 -12.52 10.55
C PRO A 123 -3.56 -11.13 10.97
N SER A 124 -2.74 -10.08 10.95
CA SER A 124 -3.10 -8.72 11.37
C SER A 124 -3.73 -7.83 10.27
N LEU A 125 -4.12 -8.40 9.14
CA LEU A 125 -4.54 -7.64 7.94
C LEU A 125 -6.05 -7.32 7.86
N GLY A 126 -6.75 -7.28 8.96
CA GLY A 126 -8.21 -7.08 9.11
C GLY A 126 -8.99 -6.56 7.90
N SER A 127 -8.89 -5.27 7.59
CA SER A 127 -9.65 -4.65 6.48
C SER A 127 -9.19 -5.09 5.09
N GLU A 128 -7.88 -5.22 4.85
CA GLU A 128 -7.35 -5.65 3.54
C GLU A 128 -7.76 -7.09 3.21
N LEU A 129 -7.77 -7.96 4.23
CA LEU A 129 -8.25 -9.34 4.07
C LEU A 129 -9.75 -9.38 3.80
N ALA A 130 -10.53 -8.52 4.49
CA ALA A 130 -11.96 -8.42 4.25
C ALA A 130 -12.27 -7.97 2.81
N ASP A 131 -11.54 -6.98 2.29
CA ASP A 131 -11.69 -6.50 0.92
C ASP A 131 -11.32 -7.60 -0.11
N LEU A 132 -10.24 -8.33 0.14
CA LEU A 132 -9.86 -9.47 -0.70
C LEU A 132 -10.94 -10.56 -0.69
N GLN A 133 -11.46 -10.92 0.47
CA GLN A 133 -12.51 -11.93 0.61
C GLN A 133 -13.83 -11.50 -0.04
N HIS A 134 -14.20 -10.22 0.09
CA HIS A 134 -15.36 -9.65 -0.57
C HIS A 134 -15.24 -9.77 -2.10
N ASN A 135 -14.13 -9.28 -2.66
CA ASN A 135 -13.90 -9.28 -4.09
C ASN A 135 -13.79 -10.71 -4.66
N TRP A 136 -13.14 -11.62 -3.91
CA TRP A 136 -13.10 -13.04 -4.24
C TRP A 136 -14.51 -13.67 -4.26
N GLY A 137 -15.36 -13.33 -3.27
CA GLY A 137 -16.75 -13.74 -3.23
C GLY A 137 -17.54 -13.25 -4.45
N LEU A 138 -17.39 -11.98 -4.82
CA LEU A 138 -18.01 -11.40 -6.03
C LEU A 138 -17.58 -12.16 -7.29
N TRP A 139 -16.29 -12.39 -7.46
CA TRP A 139 -15.76 -13.14 -8.60
C TRP A 139 -16.33 -14.56 -8.69
N LEU A 140 -16.33 -15.30 -7.55
CA LEU A 140 -16.91 -16.65 -7.49
C LEU A 140 -18.41 -16.65 -7.87
N CYS A 141 -19.15 -15.65 -7.42
CA CYS A 141 -20.55 -15.49 -7.75
C CYS A 141 -20.74 -15.28 -9.27
N GLN A 142 -19.94 -14.42 -9.90
CA GLN A 142 -19.95 -14.20 -11.34
C GLN A 142 -19.63 -15.47 -12.15
N GLN A 143 -18.82 -16.36 -11.57
CA GLN A 143 -18.50 -17.66 -12.16
C GLN A 143 -19.59 -18.74 -11.89
N GLY A 144 -20.74 -18.38 -11.34
CA GLY A 144 -21.80 -19.32 -10.98
C GLY A 144 -21.48 -20.22 -9.76
N LYS A 145 -20.44 -19.89 -8.99
CA LYS A 145 -19.96 -20.68 -7.86
C LYS A 145 -20.47 -20.16 -6.53
N SER A 146 -21.78 -19.94 -6.41
CA SER A 146 -22.42 -19.31 -5.24
C SER A 146 -22.10 -20.05 -3.94
N ALA A 147 -22.07 -21.38 -3.94
CA ALA A 147 -21.71 -22.18 -2.77
C ALA A 147 -20.29 -21.87 -2.24
N GLN A 148 -19.36 -21.49 -3.12
CA GLN A 148 -18.00 -21.09 -2.74
C GLN A 148 -17.91 -19.60 -2.42
N ALA A 149 -18.76 -18.77 -2.96
CA ALA A 149 -18.80 -17.33 -2.73
C ALA A 149 -19.28 -17.00 -1.31
N MET A 150 -20.34 -17.67 -0.83
CA MET A 150 -20.97 -17.39 0.47
C MET A 150 -19.98 -17.42 1.64
N PRO A 151 -19.13 -18.44 1.80
CA PRO A 151 -18.14 -18.45 2.87
C PRO A 151 -17.15 -17.29 2.80
N GLN A 152 -16.82 -16.77 1.62
CA GLN A 152 -15.90 -15.64 1.48
C GLN A 152 -16.56 -14.34 1.99
N PHE A 153 -17.79 -14.08 1.61
CA PHE A 153 -18.54 -12.94 2.10
C PHE A 153 -18.70 -12.99 3.63
N GLN A 154 -19.02 -14.16 4.19
CA GLN A 154 -19.15 -14.34 5.64
C GLN A 154 -17.84 -14.04 6.37
N ARG A 155 -16.69 -14.49 5.83
CA ARG A 155 -15.37 -14.20 6.38
C ARG A 155 -15.03 -12.70 6.31
N ALA A 156 -15.36 -12.04 5.19
CA ALA A 156 -15.20 -10.59 5.07
C ALA A 156 -15.99 -9.84 6.15
N MET A 157 -17.25 -10.20 6.34
CA MET A 157 -18.11 -9.59 7.36
C MET A 157 -17.68 -9.91 8.79
N GLY A 158 -17.01 -11.04 9.01
CA GLY A 158 -16.44 -11.43 10.29
C GLY A 158 -15.23 -10.59 10.72
N GLN A 159 -14.62 -9.79 9.83
CA GLN A 159 -13.47 -8.97 10.19
C GLN A 159 -13.90 -7.75 11.02
N PRO A 160 -13.22 -7.48 12.15
CA PRO A 160 -13.49 -6.32 12.96
C PRO A 160 -13.33 -5.00 12.17
N GLY A 161 -14.27 -4.08 12.32
CA GLY A 161 -14.19 -2.75 11.69
C GLY A 161 -14.34 -2.73 10.17
N TYR A 162 -14.78 -3.83 9.54
CA TYR A 162 -14.94 -3.87 8.09
C TYR A 162 -16.00 -2.87 7.59
N ALA A 163 -15.55 -1.90 6.79
CA ALA A 163 -16.35 -0.75 6.37
C ALA A 163 -17.41 -1.09 5.31
N LEU A 164 -17.18 -2.12 4.49
CA LEU A 164 -18.06 -2.46 3.36
C LEU A 164 -19.11 -3.53 3.70
N ARG A 165 -19.42 -3.74 4.99
CA ARG A 165 -20.37 -4.77 5.46
C ARG A 165 -21.69 -4.74 4.70
N ASN A 166 -22.35 -3.58 4.60
CA ASN A 166 -23.62 -3.45 3.90
C ASN A 166 -23.54 -3.79 2.40
N LYS A 167 -22.41 -3.43 1.76
CA LYS A 167 -22.16 -3.80 0.35
C LYS A 167 -22.00 -5.32 0.20
N THR A 168 -21.36 -5.96 1.16
CA THR A 168 -21.16 -7.41 1.16
C THR A 168 -22.46 -8.15 1.38
N GLU A 169 -23.32 -7.69 2.28
CA GLU A 169 -24.67 -8.24 2.49
C GLU A 169 -25.52 -8.16 1.21
N LEU A 170 -25.49 -7.02 0.52
CA LEU A 170 -26.15 -6.87 -0.77
C LEU A 170 -25.58 -7.81 -1.85
N ALA A 171 -24.26 -7.99 -1.88
CA ALA A 171 -23.60 -8.91 -2.79
C ALA A 171 -24.02 -10.37 -2.52
N MET A 172 -24.11 -10.76 -1.25
CA MET A 172 -24.59 -12.09 -0.85
C MET A 172 -26.01 -12.36 -1.33
N SER A 173 -26.94 -11.42 -1.08
CA SER A 173 -28.34 -11.57 -1.48
C SER A 173 -28.50 -11.70 -3.00
N ARG A 174 -27.75 -10.93 -3.78
CA ARG A 174 -27.74 -11.02 -5.24
C ARG A 174 -27.18 -12.35 -5.72
N CYS A 175 -26.09 -12.81 -5.10
CA CYS A 175 -25.47 -14.07 -5.43
C CYS A 175 -26.40 -15.27 -5.17
N ASP A 176 -27.11 -15.26 -4.07
CA ASP A 176 -28.09 -16.29 -3.71
C ASP A 176 -29.30 -16.31 -4.69
N SER A 177 -29.76 -15.13 -5.14
CA SER A 177 -30.85 -15.04 -6.12
C SER A 177 -30.44 -15.60 -7.50
N LEU A 178 -29.18 -15.36 -7.94
CA LEU A 178 -28.66 -15.93 -9.19
C LEU A 178 -28.50 -17.45 -9.16
N ALA A 179 -28.32 -18.03 -7.99
CA ALA A 179 -28.19 -19.48 -7.82
C ALA A 179 -29.53 -20.23 -7.87
N LYS A 180 -30.63 -19.51 -7.68
CA LYS A 180 -32.00 -20.07 -7.61
C LYS A 180 -32.81 -19.92 -8.88
N GLY A 181 -32.35 -19.12 -9.83
CA GLY A 181 -32.98 -18.86 -11.13
C GLY A 181 -32.36 -19.68 -12.23
#